data_72595290cb2147da44147703d3af63f5
#
_entry.id   72595290cb2147da44147703d3af63f5
#
_cell.length_a   1.000
_cell.length_b   1.000
_cell.length_c   1.000
_cell.angle_alpha   90.00
_cell.angle_beta   90.00
_cell.angle_gamma   90.00
#
_symmetry.space_group_name_H-M   'P 1'
#
loop_
_entity.id
_entity.type
_entity.pdbx_description
1 polymer ?
#
loop_
_entity_poly.entity_id
_entity_poly.type
_entity_poly.pdbx_seq_one_letter_code
_entity_poly.pdbx_strand_id
1 'polypeptide(L)'
;MAHTLIGIIPALICAAYGICILCVGSGSGFFLVWFLLAAGILLQTFLPALAEASSAWIHLMQILLRLLWILFAAVVGITWLLIGTQFSAKGDANLDYMIVLGSQVRADGPAVITKYRLDRAMEYLEDHPETVCIVSGGQGKNEPAPEAVIMKQYLVQKGIPAEQILTEGRSLNTIENIRNSKAMILEQKGAEGDAEIEDDVGIVTNNFHVFRGVMLARHAGFRNVSGIAAYTNPFYLPNNMLRETCGILKDFLCGNLL
;
A
#
# COMPACT_ATOMS: atom_id res chain seq x y z
N MET A 1 35.83 18.93 0.21
CA MET A 1 35.81 17.61 -0.42
C MET A 1 34.99 16.58 0.37
N ALA A 2 35.25 16.31 1.66
CA ALA A 2 34.49 15.30 2.41
C ALA A 2 32.99 15.60 2.50
N HIS A 3 32.55 16.81 2.79
CA HIS A 3 31.13 17.21 2.85
C HIS A 3 30.42 17.08 1.51
N THR A 4 31.12 17.33 0.41
CA THR A 4 30.56 17.21 -0.95
C THR A 4 30.28 15.74 -1.30
N LEU A 5 31.18 14.83 -0.94
CA LEU A 5 31.01 13.39 -1.15
C LEU A 5 29.85 12.82 -0.31
N ILE A 6 29.63 13.30 0.91
CA ILE A 6 28.53 12.88 1.79
C ILE A 6 27.16 13.15 1.13
N GLY A 7 27.02 14.20 0.33
CA GLY A 7 25.76 14.46 -0.38
C GLY A 7 25.67 13.79 -1.76
N ILE A 8 26.78 13.71 -2.50
CA ILE A 8 26.75 13.13 -3.86
C ILE A 8 26.43 11.64 -3.84
N ILE A 9 27.01 10.86 -2.93
CA ILE A 9 26.77 9.40 -2.87
C ILE A 9 25.29 9.05 -2.64
N PRO A 10 24.60 9.59 -1.62
CA PRO A 10 23.16 9.33 -1.44
C PRO A 10 22.31 9.78 -2.64
N ALA A 11 22.65 10.91 -3.26
CA ALA A 11 21.94 11.38 -4.45
C ALA A 11 22.08 10.40 -5.64
N LEU A 12 23.29 9.87 -5.87
CA LEU A 12 23.53 8.85 -6.88
C LEU A 12 22.80 7.54 -6.59
N ILE A 13 22.74 7.12 -5.31
CA ILE A 13 21.98 5.94 -4.89
C ILE A 13 20.49 6.13 -5.19
N CYS A 14 19.91 7.28 -4.83
CA CYS A 14 18.51 7.59 -5.14
C CYS A 14 18.25 7.60 -6.64
N ALA A 15 19.10 8.24 -7.44
CA ALA A 15 18.94 8.31 -8.88
C ALA A 15 19.06 6.91 -9.53
N ALA A 16 20.06 6.11 -9.14
CA ALA A 16 20.23 4.75 -9.61
C ALA A 16 19.04 3.86 -9.26
N TYR A 17 18.54 3.94 -8.04
CA TYR A 17 17.34 3.19 -7.63
C TYR A 17 16.10 3.66 -8.40
N GLY A 18 15.92 4.96 -8.63
CA GLY A 18 14.85 5.49 -9.48
C GLY A 18 14.89 4.96 -10.91
N ILE A 19 16.09 4.85 -11.50
CA ILE A 19 16.30 4.22 -12.82
C ILE A 19 15.92 2.73 -12.76
N CYS A 20 16.35 2.00 -11.74
CA CYS A 20 16.00 0.59 -11.60
C CYS A 20 14.48 0.40 -11.53
N ILE A 21 13.75 1.19 -10.73
CA ILE A 21 12.26 1.12 -10.62
C ILE A 21 11.61 1.49 -11.96
N LEU A 22 12.12 2.47 -12.69
CA LEU A 22 11.66 2.82 -14.04
C LEU A 22 11.81 1.64 -15.00
N CYS A 23 13.00 1.01 -15.05
CA CYS A 23 13.32 -0.10 -15.96
C CYS A 23 12.46 -1.35 -15.70
N VAL A 24 12.11 -1.63 -14.44
CA VAL A 24 11.24 -2.79 -14.10
C VAL A 24 9.76 -2.54 -14.41
N GLY A 25 9.38 -1.32 -14.76
CA GLY A 25 8.01 -0.99 -15.16
C GLY A 25 7.01 -1.18 -14.03
N SER A 26 7.18 -0.48 -12.91
CA SER A 26 6.32 -0.60 -11.70
C SER A 26 4.84 -0.20 -11.91
N GLY A 27 4.43 0.18 -13.13
CA GLY A 27 3.07 0.57 -13.48
C GLY A 27 2.66 1.97 -12.99
N SER A 28 3.54 2.70 -12.29
CA SER A 28 3.25 4.03 -11.77
C SER A 28 4.41 5.01 -12.00
N GLY A 29 4.11 6.31 -12.11
CA GLY A 29 5.12 7.37 -12.18
C GLY A 29 5.85 7.65 -10.85
N PHE A 30 5.63 6.85 -9.80
CA PHE A 30 6.17 7.12 -8.48
C PHE A 30 7.71 7.04 -8.41
N PHE A 31 8.37 6.39 -9.38
CA PHE A 31 9.83 6.41 -9.52
C PHE A 31 10.42 7.82 -9.58
N LEU A 32 9.65 8.83 -10.03
CA LEU A 32 10.07 10.24 -10.08
C LEU A 32 10.43 10.81 -8.71
N VAL A 33 9.85 10.28 -7.63
CA VAL A 33 10.16 10.71 -6.25
C VAL A 33 11.64 10.50 -5.94
N TRP A 34 12.25 9.44 -6.46
CA TRP A 34 13.68 9.16 -6.25
C TRP A 34 14.59 10.18 -6.91
N PHE A 35 14.21 10.71 -8.09
CA PHE A 35 14.93 11.80 -8.74
C PHE A 35 14.72 13.13 -8.00
N LEU A 36 13.52 13.39 -7.47
CA LEU A 36 13.27 14.56 -6.63
C LEU A 36 14.09 14.52 -5.34
N LEU A 37 14.20 13.36 -4.69
CA LEU A 37 15.05 13.18 -3.53
C LEU A 37 16.52 13.40 -3.89
N ALA A 38 17.01 12.84 -5.00
CA ALA A 38 18.36 13.06 -5.47
C ALA A 38 18.65 14.55 -5.73
N ALA A 39 17.76 15.25 -6.44
CA ALA A 39 17.87 16.67 -6.71
C ALA A 39 17.86 17.51 -5.42
N GLY A 40 16.98 17.21 -4.47
CA GLY A 40 16.93 17.88 -3.17
C GLY A 40 18.20 17.70 -2.33
N ILE A 41 18.78 16.48 -2.34
CA ILE A 41 20.05 16.18 -1.68
C ILE A 41 21.19 16.97 -2.33
N LEU A 42 21.26 17.02 -3.66
CA LEU A 42 22.27 17.82 -4.38
C LEU A 42 22.10 19.31 -4.08
N LEU A 43 20.87 19.81 -4.13
CA LEU A 43 20.60 21.20 -3.76
C LEU A 43 21.08 21.52 -2.36
N GLN A 44 20.75 20.69 -1.36
CA GLN A 44 21.22 20.85 0.02
C GLN A 44 22.76 20.84 0.13
N THR A 45 23.43 20.04 -0.71
CA THR A 45 24.89 19.87 -0.69
C THR A 45 25.61 21.08 -1.29
N PHE A 46 25.10 21.62 -2.40
CA PHE A 46 25.78 22.69 -3.15
C PHE A 46 25.31 24.11 -2.79
N LEU A 47 24.13 24.25 -2.19
CA LEU A 47 23.60 25.55 -1.77
C LEU A 47 24.57 26.33 -0.85
N PRO A 48 25.33 25.72 0.09
CA PRO A 48 26.31 26.41 0.88
C PRO A 48 27.46 27.04 0.07
N ALA A 49 27.89 26.38 -1.02
CA ALA A 49 28.97 26.93 -1.86
C ALA A 49 28.52 28.18 -2.64
N LEU A 50 27.20 28.31 -2.90
CA LEU A 50 26.63 29.52 -3.49
C LEU A 50 26.45 30.66 -2.47
N ALA A 51 26.56 30.36 -1.18
CA ALA A 51 26.40 31.34 -0.07
C ALA A 51 27.64 32.19 0.21
N GLU A 52 28.80 31.92 -0.41
CA GLU A 52 29.98 32.77 -0.32
C GLU A 52 29.74 34.21 -0.79
N ALA A 53 28.64 34.47 -1.50
CA ALA A 53 28.13 35.78 -1.83
C ALA A 53 27.09 36.26 -0.80
N SER A 54 27.41 36.27 0.48
CA SER A 54 26.81 36.98 1.64
C SER A 54 25.32 37.49 1.51
N SER A 55 24.41 36.68 0.95
CA SER A 55 23.01 37.03 0.89
C SER A 55 22.22 36.32 2.02
N ALA A 56 21.57 37.09 2.88
CA ALA A 56 20.71 36.61 3.95
C ALA A 56 19.62 35.65 3.42
N TRP A 57 19.19 35.80 2.16
CA TRP A 57 18.23 34.94 1.48
C TRP A 57 18.74 33.50 1.31
N ILE A 58 20.02 33.33 0.98
CA ILE A 58 20.61 31.99 0.81
C ILE A 58 20.64 31.24 2.15
N HIS A 59 21.00 31.93 3.24
CA HIS A 59 20.94 31.34 4.58
C HIS A 59 19.53 30.96 4.99
N LEU A 60 18.56 31.82 4.70
CA LEU A 60 17.14 31.50 4.95
C LEU A 60 16.71 30.25 4.15
N MET A 61 17.04 30.19 2.86
CA MET A 61 16.75 29.02 2.03
C MET A 61 17.39 27.73 2.58
N GLN A 62 18.63 27.80 3.07
CA GLN A 62 19.29 26.65 3.70
C GLN A 62 18.55 26.19 4.95
N ILE A 63 18.11 27.12 5.80
CA ILE A 63 17.33 26.79 7.00
C ILE A 63 16.01 26.14 6.61
N LEU A 64 15.26 26.73 5.67
CA LEU A 64 13.98 26.20 5.21
C LEU A 64 14.14 24.82 4.61
N LEU A 65 15.16 24.58 3.80
CA LEU A 65 15.43 23.27 3.21
C LEU A 65 15.81 22.23 4.27
N ARG A 66 16.57 22.59 5.29
CA ARG A 66 16.86 21.69 6.43
C ARG A 66 15.59 21.35 7.21
N LEU A 67 14.75 22.33 7.50
CA LEU A 67 13.47 22.11 8.17
C LEU A 67 12.55 21.19 7.35
N LEU A 68 12.52 21.36 6.02
CA LEU A 68 11.78 20.47 5.12
C LEU A 68 12.30 19.02 5.19
N TRP A 69 13.63 18.82 5.21
CA TRP A 69 14.22 17.48 5.37
C TRP A 69 13.91 16.85 6.73
N ILE A 70 13.94 17.64 7.80
CA ILE A 70 13.56 17.16 9.15
C ILE A 70 12.09 16.76 9.17
N LEU A 71 11.20 17.59 8.62
CA LEU A 71 9.78 17.29 8.52
C LEU A 71 9.53 16.02 7.68
N PHE A 72 10.18 15.91 6.51
CA PHE A 72 10.10 14.73 5.67
C PHE A 72 10.55 13.47 6.40
N ALA A 73 11.70 13.52 7.07
CA ALA A 73 12.22 12.40 7.85
C ALA A 73 11.29 12.00 9.00
N ALA A 74 10.71 12.99 9.70
CA ALA A 74 9.75 12.75 10.78
C ALA A 74 8.47 12.06 10.24
N VAL A 75 7.90 12.57 9.14
CA VAL A 75 6.72 12.00 8.51
C VAL A 75 6.98 10.56 8.03
N VAL A 76 8.08 10.35 7.32
CA VAL A 76 8.48 9.00 6.87
C VAL A 76 8.72 8.08 8.06
N GLY A 77 9.45 8.54 9.09
CA GLY A 77 9.71 7.77 10.30
C GLY A 77 8.44 7.34 11.02
N ILE A 78 7.51 8.28 11.26
CA ILE A 78 6.23 7.99 11.92
C ILE A 78 5.41 7.00 11.09
N THR A 79 5.24 7.24 9.79
CA THR A 79 4.44 6.35 8.95
C THR A 79 5.05 4.96 8.82
N TRP A 80 6.38 4.84 8.78
CA TRP A 80 7.05 3.53 8.74
C TRP A 80 6.96 2.78 10.07
N LEU A 81 6.96 3.48 11.20
CA LEU A 81 6.65 2.87 12.50
C LEU A 81 5.21 2.33 12.53
N LEU A 82 4.22 3.10 12.04
CA LEU A 82 2.83 2.66 11.94
C LEU A 82 2.70 1.44 11.02
N ILE A 83 3.30 1.46 9.83
CA ILE A 83 3.36 0.31 8.93
C ILE A 83 3.99 -0.89 9.63
N GLY A 84 5.07 -0.68 10.38
CA GLY A 84 5.78 -1.71 11.13
C GLY A 84 4.90 -2.47 12.12
N THR A 85 3.88 -1.82 12.72
CA THR A 85 2.95 -2.47 13.66
C THR A 85 2.16 -3.62 13.04
N GLN A 86 1.95 -3.61 11.71
CA GLN A 86 1.16 -4.60 10.98
C GLN A 86 1.99 -5.36 9.92
N PHE A 87 3.30 -5.13 9.85
CA PHE A 87 4.16 -5.65 8.78
C PHE A 87 4.22 -7.18 8.72
N SER A 88 4.02 -7.84 9.84
CA SER A 88 4.06 -9.31 9.99
C SER A 88 2.73 -9.86 10.53
N ALA A 89 1.63 -9.12 10.32
CA ALA A 89 0.31 -9.53 10.79
C ALA A 89 -0.12 -10.85 10.13
N LYS A 90 -0.67 -11.77 10.93
CA LYS A 90 -1.05 -13.12 10.49
C LYS A 90 -2.55 -13.32 10.36
N GLY A 91 -3.35 -12.35 10.83
CA GLY A 91 -4.79 -12.47 11.03
C GLY A 91 -5.12 -13.12 12.38
N ASP A 92 -6.34 -12.90 12.83
CA ASP A 92 -6.88 -13.62 13.97
C ASP A 92 -7.32 -15.03 13.53
N ALA A 93 -7.44 -15.95 14.48
CA ALA A 93 -7.95 -17.29 14.19
C ALA A 93 -9.47 -17.24 13.97
N ASN A 94 -9.97 -18.08 13.07
CA ASN A 94 -11.40 -18.29 12.82
C ASN A 94 -12.15 -17.01 12.38
N LEU A 95 -11.60 -16.29 11.40
CA LEU A 95 -12.28 -15.16 10.79
C LEU A 95 -13.58 -15.60 10.10
N ASP A 96 -14.65 -14.83 10.25
CA ASP A 96 -15.90 -15.04 9.53
C ASP A 96 -15.70 -14.68 8.04
N TYR A 97 -15.03 -13.57 7.79
CA TYR A 97 -14.74 -13.07 6.45
C TYR A 97 -13.28 -12.69 6.27
N MET A 98 -12.81 -12.88 5.06
CA MET A 98 -11.49 -12.39 4.61
C MET A 98 -11.68 -11.55 3.36
N ILE A 99 -11.15 -10.31 3.36
CA ILE A 99 -11.16 -9.43 2.19
C ILE A 99 -9.77 -9.38 1.59
N VAL A 100 -9.60 -9.92 0.37
CA VAL A 100 -8.35 -9.87 -0.37
C VAL A 100 -8.38 -8.65 -1.30
N LEU A 101 -7.53 -7.67 -1.01
CA LEU A 101 -7.46 -6.44 -1.82
C LEU A 101 -6.72 -6.69 -3.12
N GLY A 102 -7.34 -6.32 -4.25
CA GLY A 102 -6.72 -6.31 -5.56
C GLY A 102 -5.57 -5.28 -5.68
N SER A 103 -4.76 -5.42 -6.71
CA SER A 103 -3.72 -4.44 -7.02
C SER A 103 -3.47 -4.27 -8.51
N GLN A 104 -3.42 -5.33 -9.26
CA GLN A 104 -3.30 -5.37 -10.71
C GLN A 104 -3.47 -6.78 -11.25
N VAL A 105 -4.07 -6.90 -12.44
CA VAL A 105 -4.12 -8.14 -13.23
C VAL A 105 -3.58 -7.90 -14.63
N ARG A 106 -3.14 -8.99 -15.28
CA ARG A 106 -2.57 -9.00 -16.62
C ARG A 106 -3.31 -10.03 -17.48
N ALA A 107 -3.01 -10.06 -18.78
CA ALA A 107 -3.63 -11.01 -19.70
C ALA A 107 -3.30 -12.49 -19.35
N ASP A 108 -2.18 -12.72 -18.69
CA ASP A 108 -1.69 -14.03 -18.24
C ASP A 108 -2.06 -14.37 -16.78
N GLY A 109 -2.89 -13.52 -16.14
CA GLY A 109 -3.38 -13.75 -14.77
C GLY A 109 -3.05 -12.63 -13.77
N PRO A 110 -3.11 -12.91 -12.47
CA PRO A 110 -2.77 -11.91 -11.45
C PRO A 110 -1.31 -11.48 -11.57
N ALA A 111 -1.03 -10.18 -11.41
CA ALA A 111 0.34 -9.69 -11.29
C ALA A 111 1.04 -10.31 -10.06
N VAL A 112 2.37 -10.34 -10.07
CA VAL A 112 3.17 -10.99 -9.01
C VAL A 112 2.78 -10.51 -7.60
N ILE A 113 2.53 -9.21 -7.45
CA ILE A 113 2.13 -8.63 -6.17
C ILE A 113 0.74 -9.12 -5.73
N THR A 114 -0.19 -9.29 -6.67
CA THR A 114 -1.53 -9.87 -6.41
C THR A 114 -1.42 -11.35 -6.10
N LYS A 115 -0.53 -12.10 -6.78
CA LYS A 115 -0.28 -13.51 -6.47
C LYS A 115 0.17 -13.71 -5.02
N TYR A 116 1.10 -12.89 -4.51
CA TYR A 116 1.50 -12.99 -3.11
C TYR A 116 0.34 -12.81 -2.12
N ARG A 117 -0.63 -11.93 -2.43
CA ARG A 117 -1.85 -11.78 -1.60
C ARG A 117 -2.73 -13.02 -1.66
N LEU A 118 -2.94 -13.55 -2.86
CA LEU A 118 -3.75 -14.74 -3.09
C LEU A 118 -3.13 -15.98 -2.46
N ASP A 119 -1.82 -16.17 -2.59
CA ASP A 119 -1.09 -17.28 -1.96
C ASP A 119 -1.21 -17.18 -0.43
N ARG A 120 -1.10 -15.97 0.14
CA ARG A 120 -1.28 -15.76 1.58
C ARG A 120 -2.72 -16.00 2.04
N ALA A 121 -3.71 -15.61 1.22
CA ALA A 121 -5.12 -15.90 1.49
C ALA A 121 -5.38 -17.41 1.46
N MET A 122 -4.83 -18.12 0.48
CA MET A 122 -4.93 -19.56 0.36
C MET A 122 -4.37 -20.29 1.58
N GLU A 123 -3.15 -19.94 2.02
CA GLU A 123 -2.55 -20.49 3.25
C GLU A 123 -3.48 -20.35 4.47
N TYR A 124 -4.15 -19.21 4.59
CA TYR A 124 -5.10 -18.99 5.69
C TYR A 124 -6.36 -19.85 5.54
N LEU A 125 -6.94 -19.90 4.32
CA LEU A 125 -8.18 -20.63 4.05
C LEU A 125 -8.04 -22.16 4.15
N GLU A 126 -6.84 -22.70 3.88
CA GLU A 126 -6.55 -24.13 4.07
C GLU A 126 -6.67 -24.53 5.55
N ASP A 127 -6.25 -23.66 6.48
CA ASP A 127 -6.36 -23.89 7.92
C ASP A 127 -7.76 -23.50 8.48
N HIS A 128 -8.53 -22.67 7.75
CA HIS A 128 -9.82 -22.10 8.19
C HIS A 128 -10.87 -22.22 7.09
N PRO A 129 -11.40 -23.43 6.79
CA PRO A 129 -12.30 -23.70 5.68
C PRO A 129 -13.69 -23.02 5.80
N GLU A 130 -14.06 -22.59 7.00
CA GLU A 130 -15.35 -21.90 7.24
C GLU A 130 -15.30 -20.40 6.89
N THR A 131 -14.10 -19.82 6.74
CA THR A 131 -13.91 -18.39 6.42
C THR A 131 -14.38 -18.09 5.00
N VAL A 132 -15.29 -17.13 4.83
CA VAL A 132 -15.73 -16.66 3.52
C VAL A 132 -14.71 -15.68 2.95
N CYS A 133 -14.21 -15.96 1.74
CA CYS A 133 -13.21 -15.12 1.07
C CYS A 133 -13.88 -14.14 0.10
N ILE A 134 -13.72 -12.84 0.31
CA ILE A 134 -14.13 -11.80 -0.63
C ILE A 134 -12.89 -11.33 -1.38
N VAL A 135 -12.83 -11.59 -2.69
CA VAL A 135 -11.81 -10.99 -3.56
C VAL A 135 -12.35 -9.69 -4.12
N SER A 136 -11.66 -8.58 -3.88
CA SER A 136 -12.17 -7.25 -4.20
C SER A 136 -11.21 -6.45 -5.08
N GLY A 137 -11.71 -6.00 -6.24
CA GLY A 137 -10.98 -5.19 -7.21
C GLY A 137 -11.70 -5.12 -8.55
N GLY A 138 -11.96 -3.91 -9.02
CA GLY A 138 -12.60 -3.65 -10.31
C GLY A 138 -11.63 -3.76 -11.48
N GLN A 139 -12.03 -3.23 -12.62
CA GLN A 139 -11.23 -3.27 -13.84
C GLN A 139 -10.47 -1.96 -14.05
N GLY A 140 -9.16 -2.00 -13.98
CA GLY A 140 -8.30 -0.88 -14.37
C GLY A 140 -8.30 -0.63 -15.89
N LYS A 141 -7.90 0.56 -16.32
CA LYS A 141 -7.94 0.98 -17.75
C LYS A 141 -7.19 0.05 -18.71
N ASN A 142 -6.15 -0.62 -18.23
CA ASN A 142 -5.27 -1.49 -19.03
C ASN A 142 -5.42 -2.96 -18.61
N GLU A 143 -6.51 -3.33 -17.97
CA GLU A 143 -6.73 -4.68 -17.48
C GLU A 143 -7.75 -5.43 -18.37
N PRO A 144 -7.56 -6.73 -18.61
CA PRO A 144 -8.41 -7.51 -19.49
C PRO A 144 -9.80 -7.79 -18.90
N ALA A 145 -9.92 -7.77 -17.57
CA ALA A 145 -11.13 -8.05 -16.81
C ALA A 145 -11.04 -7.42 -15.41
N PRO A 146 -12.15 -7.35 -14.64
CA PRO A 146 -12.08 -6.98 -13.23
C PRO A 146 -11.11 -7.86 -12.45
N GLU A 147 -10.28 -7.24 -11.60
CA GLU A 147 -9.25 -7.94 -10.81
C GLU A 147 -9.87 -9.10 -10.01
N ALA A 148 -11.01 -8.87 -9.38
CA ALA A 148 -11.70 -9.86 -8.57
C ALA A 148 -12.06 -11.15 -9.33
N VAL A 149 -12.40 -11.04 -10.63
CA VAL A 149 -12.71 -12.21 -11.47
C VAL A 149 -11.46 -13.08 -11.67
N ILE A 150 -10.34 -12.45 -12.00
CA ILE A 150 -9.07 -13.15 -12.21
C ILE A 150 -8.54 -13.72 -10.89
N MET A 151 -8.73 -13.00 -9.77
CA MET A 151 -8.34 -13.44 -8.43
C MET A 151 -9.13 -14.69 -8.01
N LYS A 152 -10.45 -14.70 -8.23
CA LYS A 152 -11.30 -15.88 -7.98
C LYS A 152 -10.86 -17.08 -8.83
N GLN A 153 -10.64 -16.87 -10.13
CA GLN A 153 -10.15 -17.94 -11.01
C GLN A 153 -8.84 -18.55 -10.51
N TYR A 154 -7.91 -17.73 -10.06
CA TYR A 154 -6.65 -18.18 -9.50
C TYR A 154 -6.85 -19.06 -8.26
N LEU A 155 -7.63 -18.63 -7.28
CA LEU A 155 -7.91 -19.39 -6.06
C LEU A 155 -8.63 -20.72 -6.35
N VAL A 156 -9.62 -20.72 -7.24
CA VAL A 156 -10.34 -21.92 -7.65
C VAL A 156 -9.39 -22.91 -8.35
N GLN A 157 -8.52 -22.45 -9.24
CA GLN A 157 -7.50 -23.29 -9.89
C GLN A 157 -6.51 -23.90 -8.88
N LYS A 158 -6.32 -23.25 -7.73
CA LYS A 158 -5.48 -23.72 -6.62
C LYS A 158 -6.22 -24.64 -5.64
N GLY A 159 -7.51 -24.87 -5.83
CA GLY A 159 -8.29 -25.83 -5.05
C GLY A 159 -9.22 -25.23 -4.00
N ILE A 160 -9.29 -23.90 -3.86
CA ILE A 160 -10.27 -23.27 -2.96
C ILE A 160 -11.68 -23.41 -3.58
N PRO A 161 -12.69 -23.89 -2.83
CA PRO A 161 -14.05 -24.05 -3.31
C PRO A 161 -14.64 -22.74 -3.85
N ALA A 162 -15.28 -22.78 -5.03
CA ALA A 162 -15.80 -21.58 -5.67
C ALA A 162 -16.94 -20.91 -4.88
N GLU A 163 -17.70 -21.69 -4.11
CA GLU A 163 -18.75 -21.27 -3.19
C GLU A 163 -18.23 -20.49 -1.97
N GLN A 164 -16.98 -20.75 -1.56
CA GLN A 164 -16.30 -20.02 -0.48
C GLN A 164 -15.82 -18.64 -0.91
N ILE A 165 -15.84 -18.32 -2.23
CA ILE A 165 -15.24 -17.10 -2.78
C ILE A 165 -16.33 -16.19 -3.35
N LEU A 166 -16.50 -15.02 -2.73
CA LEU A 166 -17.32 -13.92 -3.25
C LEU A 166 -16.47 -12.97 -4.10
N THR A 167 -17.09 -12.35 -5.10
CA THR A 167 -16.39 -11.52 -6.08
C THR A 167 -16.95 -10.09 -6.07
N GLU A 168 -16.16 -9.13 -5.62
CA GLU A 168 -16.44 -7.70 -5.69
C GLU A 168 -15.61 -7.08 -6.84
N GLY A 169 -16.23 -6.77 -7.96
CA GLY A 169 -15.55 -6.38 -9.21
C GLY A 169 -15.80 -4.92 -9.64
N ARG A 170 -16.27 -4.01 -8.77
CA ARG A 170 -16.62 -2.63 -9.13
C ARG A 170 -15.67 -1.57 -8.61
N SER A 171 -14.87 -1.90 -7.62
CA SER A 171 -14.00 -0.97 -6.90
C SER A 171 -12.81 -0.50 -7.72
N LEU A 172 -12.50 0.79 -7.67
CA LEU A 172 -11.36 1.42 -8.36
C LEU A 172 -10.23 1.86 -7.41
N ASN A 173 -10.43 1.74 -6.11
CA ASN A 173 -9.46 2.10 -5.07
C ASN A 173 -9.73 1.35 -3.77
N THR A 174 -8.78 1.43 -2.82
CA THR A 174 -8.85 0.68 -1.56
C THR A 174 -10.07 1.04 -0.71
N ILE A 175 -10.51 2.30 -0.70
CA ILE A 175 -11.70 2.73 0.06
C ILE A 175 -12.95 2.06 -0.51
N GLU A 176 -13.07 2.03 -1.84
CA GLU A 176 -14.18 1.35 -2.51
C GLU A 176 -14.13 -0.16 -2.30
N ASN A 177 -12.94 -0.79 -2.36
CA ASN A 177 -12.78 -2.21 -2.05
C ASN A 177 -13.38 -2.55 -0.68
N ILE A 178 -13.03 -1.78 0.35
CA ILE A 178 -13.54 -1.98 1.71
C ILE A 178 -15.05 -1.72 1.79
N ARG A 179 -15.53 -0.59 1.25
CA ARG A 179 -16.95 -0.21 1.29
C ARG A 179 -17.85 -1.20 0.55
N ASN A 180 -17.44 -1.61 -0.65
CA ASN A 180 -18.23 -2.54 -1.46
C ASN A 180 -18.20 -3.95 -0.86
N SER A 181 -17.09 -4.39 -0.29
CA SER A 181 -17.02 -5.66 0.46
C SER A 181 -17.94 -5.62 1.69
N LYS A 182 -17.99 -4.48 2.42
CA LYS A 182 -18.94 -4.28 3.52
C LYS A 182 -20.39 -4.45 3.05
N ALA A 183 -20.75 -3.79 1.95
CA ALA A 183 -22.09 -3.88 1.39
C ALA A 183 -22.47 -5.33 1.04
N MET A 184 -21.55 -6.14 0.48
CA MET A 184 -21.79 -7.54 0.21
C MET A 184 -22.02 -8.38 1.47
N ILE A 185 -21.27 -8.13 2.54
CA ILE A 185 -21.48 -8.81 3.84
C ILE A 185 -22.84 -8.47 4.41
N LEU A 186 -23.23 -7.19 4.37
CA LEU A 186 -24.54 -6.73 4.88
C LEU A 186 -25.70 -7.35 4.05
N GLU A 187 -25.56 -7.39 2.73
CA GLU A 187 -26.55 -8.02 1.84
C GLU A 187 -26.76 -9.50 2.17
N GLN A 188 -25.68 -10.26 2.40
CA GLN A 188 -25.77 -11.67 2.81
C GLN A 188 -26.50 -11.87 4.14
N LYS A 189 -26.42 -10.89 5.03
CA LYS A 189 -27.08 -10.91 6.35
C LYS A 189 -28.49 -10.34 6.32
N GLY A 190 -28.97 -9.88 5.16
CA GLY A 190 -30.27 -9.22 5.05
C GLY A 190 -30.31 -7.87 5.79
N ALA A 191 -29.16 -7.24 6.03
CA ALA A 191 -29.03 -5.92 6.63
C ALA A 191 -28.77 -4.87 5.54
N GLU A 192 -29.24 -3.64 5.76
CA GLU A 192 -29.09 -2.53 4.81
C GLU A 192 -28.48 -1.29 5.52
N GLY A 193 -27.93 -0.40 4.70
CA GLY A 193 -27.44 0.91 5.14
C GLY A 193 -26.04 0.88 5.74
N ASP A 194 -25.80 1.76 6.72
CA ASP A 194 -24.47 1.95 7.34
C ASP A 194 -24.27 1.09 8.60
N ALA A 195 -24.95 -0.06 8.70
CA ALA A 195 -24.79 -0.95 9.84
C ALA A 195 -23.31 -1.32 10.04
N GLU A 196 -22.89 -1.41 11.30
CA GLU A 196 -21.54 -1.89 11.64
C GLU A 196 -21.44 -3.39 11.45
N ILE A 197 -20.25 -3.86 11.10
CA ILE A 197 -19.92 -5.28 10.98
C ILE A 197 -19.26 -5.72 12.29
N GLU A 198 -19.96 -6.59 13.01
CA GLU A 198 -19.49 -7.19 14.27
C GLU A 198 -18.67 -8.47 14.04
N ASP A 199 -18.72 -9.02 12.83
CA ASP A 199 -17.98 -10.22 12.45
C ASP A 199 -16.47 -9.98 12.50
N ASP A 200 -15.72 -11.06 12.69
CA ASP A 200 -14.26 -11.06 12.65
C ASP A 200 -13.78 -11.05 11.19
N VAL A 201 -13.15 -9.94 10.76
CA VAL A 201 -12.77 -9.72 9.36
C VAL A 201 -11.26 -9.57 9.21
N GLY A 202 -10.69 -10.34 8.30
CA GLY A 202 -9.27 -10.24 7.90
C GLY A 202 -9.09 -9.41 6.64
N ILE A 203 -8.13 -8.48 6.64
CA ILE A 203 -7.72 -7.72 5.46
C ILE A 203 -6.40 -8.27 4.92
N VAL A 204 -6.45 -8.95 3.77
CA VAL A 204 -5.26 -9.51 3.10
C VAL A 204 -4.71 -8.50 2.10
N THR A 205 -3.50 -8.06 2.34
CA THR A 205 -2.75 -7.21 1.40
C THR A 205 -1.24 -7.33 1.66
N ASN A 206 -0.42 -6.69 0.82
CA ASN A 206 1.03 -6.72 1.05
C ASN A 206 1.42 -6.04 2.36
N ASN A 207 2.47 -6.55 2.99
CA ASN A 207 2.94 -6.17 4.33
C ASN A 207 3.03 -4.65 4.57
N PHE A 208 3.51 -3.87 3.58
CA PHE A 208 3.59 -2.41 3.68
C PHE A 208 2.22 -1.71 3.67
N HIS A 209 1.16 -2.39 3.20
CA HIS A 209 -0.18 -1.82 3.00
C HIS A 209 -1.20 -2.24 4.07
N VAL A 210 -0.86 -3.21 4.93
CA VAL A 210 -1.79 -3.79 5.92
C VAL A 210 -2.31 -2.73 6.89
N PHE A 211 -1.42 -1.90 7.44
CA PHE A 211 -1.82 -0.86 8.38
C PHE A 211 -2.95 0.03 7.82
N ARG A 212 -2.78 0.55 6.61
CA ARG A 212 -3.79 1.41 5.97
C ARG A 212 -5.08 0.65 5.64
N GLY A 213 -4.97 -0.59 5.15
CA GLY A 213 -6.13 -1.43 4.88
C GLY A 213 -6.99 -1.67 6.12
N VAL A 214 -6.37 -2.01 7.26
CA VAL A 214 -7.06 -2.19 8.55
C VAL A 214 -7.70 -0.90 9.05
N MET A 215 -6.98 0.23 8.97
CA MET A 215 -7.52 1.53 9.41
C MET A 215 -8.73 1.96 8.56
N LEU A 216 -8.66 1.80 7.24
CA LEU A 216 -9.78 2.08 6.33
C LEU A 216 -10.99 1.18 6.63
N ALA A 217 -10.77 -0.10 6.95
CA ALA A 217 -11.84 -1.00 7.33
C ALA A 217 -12.51 -0.58 8.65
N ARG A 218 -11.72 -0.23 9.67
CA ARG A 218 -12.24 0.29 10.92
C ARG A 218 -13.06 1.57 10.71
N HIS A 219 -12.55 2.50 9.94
CA HIS A 219 -13.26 3.74 9.58
C HIS A 219 -14.56 3.46 8.81
N ALA A 220 -14.60 2.41 8.00
CA ALA A 220 -15.79 1.98 7.28
C ALA A 220 -16.84 1.27 8.19
N GLY A 221 -16.55 1.06 9.48
CA GLY A 221 -17.48 0.47 10.46
C GLY A 221 -17.35 -1.05 10.60
N PHE A 222 -16.20 -1.63 10.32
CA PHE A 222 -15.86 -2.98 10.75
C PHE A 222 -15.28 -2.89 12.18
N ARG A 223 -15.87 -3.57 13.14
CA ARG A 223 -15.45 -3.50 14.56
C ARG A 223 -14.25 -4.39 14.85
N ASN A 224 -14.30 -5.63 14.40
CA ASN A 224 -13.29 -6.64 14.66
C ASN A 224 -12.46 -6.85 13.38
N VAL A 225 -11.36 -6.10 13.23
CA VAL A 225 -10.52 -6.16 12.01
C VAL A 225 -9.10 -6.50 12.37
N SER A 226 -8.59 -7.54 11.76
CA SER A 226 -7.19 -7.93 11.77
C SER A 226 -6.54 -7.86 10.38
N GLY A 227 -5.22 -7.68 10.36
CA GLY A 227 -4.46 -7.65 9.13
C GLY A 227 -3.86 -9.01 8.80
N ILE A 228 -3.75 -9.35 7.51
CA ILE A 228 -3.02 -10.51 7.03
C ILE A 228 -1.99 -10.04 6.00
N ALA A 229 -0.73 -10.08 6.40
CA ALA A 229 0.38 -9.56 5.63
C ALA A 229 0.87 -10.55 4.58
N ALA A 230 0.74 -10.20 3.31
CA ALA A 230 1.38 -10.92 2.21
C ALA A 230 2.81 -10.41 1.96
N TYR A 231 3.64 -11.27 1.40
CA TYR A 231 5.03 -10.99 1.08
C TYR A 231 5.18 -9.83 0.09
N THR A 232 6.28 -9.10 0.24
CA THR A 232 6.74 -8.12 -0.75
C THR A 232 8.22 -8.34 -1.02
N ASN A 233 8.60 -8.38 -2.29
CA ASN A 233 10.01 -8.47 -2.66
C ASN A 233 10.79 -7.26 -2.12
N PRO A 234 11.89 -7.47 -1.35
CA PRO A 234 12.66 -6.40 -0.72
C PRO A 234 13.15 -5.31 -1.68
N PHE A 235 13.40 -5.66 -2.95
CA PHE A 235 13.80 -4.68 -3.95
C PHE A 235 12.77 -3.57 -4.15
N TYR A 236 11.46 -3.89 -4.11
CA TYR A 236 10.39 -2.90 -4.29
C TYR A 236 9.96 -2.23 -2.98
N LEU A 237 10.40 -2.76 -1.84
CA LEU A 237 9.91 -2.35 -0.53
C LEU A 237 10.14 -0.86 -0.24
N PRO A 238 11.34 -0.26 -0.46
CA PRO A 238 11.55 1.18 -0.21
C PRO A 238 10.61 2.06 -1.03
N ASN A 239 10.42 1.73 -2.32
CA ASN A 239 9.51 2.46 -3.20
C ASN A 239 8.05 2.35 -2.74
N ASN A 240 7.62 1.15 -2.37
CA ASN A 240 6.26 0.89 -1.93
C ASN A 240 5.96 1.52 -0.56
N MET A 241 6.90 1.47 0.39
CA MET A 241 6.74 2.12 1.70
C MET A 241 6.66 3.64 1.59
N LEU A 242 7.49 4.25 0.72
CA LEU A 242 7.42 5.69 0.50
C LEU A 242 6.12 6.10 -0.19
N ARG A 243 5.63 5.30 -1.15
CA ARG A 243 4.31 5.49 -1.76
C ARG A 243 3.18 5.34 -0.74
N GLU A 244 3.30 4.38 0.15
CA GLU A 244 2.32 4.13 1.20
C GLU A 244 2.29 5.27 2.23
N THR A 245 3.45 5.88 2.54
CA THR A 245 3.51 7.13 3.32
C THR A 245 2.61 8.21 2.71
N CYS A 246 2.70 8.42 1.40
CA CYS A 246 1.82 9.38 0.69
C CYS A 246 0.34 8.95 0.77
N GLY A 247 0.06 7.65 0.68
CA GLY A 247 -1.29 7.09 0.81
C GLY A 247 -1.90 7.34 2.20
N ILE A 248 -1.14 7.05 3.26
CA ILE A 248 -1.54 7.29 4.64
C ILE A 248 -1.80 8.78 4.89
N LEU A 249 -0.88 9.66 4.46
CA LEU A 249 -1.05 11.10 4.60
C LEU A 249 -2.30 11.60 3.88
N LYS A 250 -2.51 11.18 2.62
CA LYS A 250 -3.70 11.54 1.86
C LYS A 250 -4.96 11.12 2.60
N ASP A 251 -5.05 9.85 3.02
CA ASP A 251 -6.26 9.32 3.64
C ASP A 251 -6.49 9.93 5.04
N PHE A 252 -5.42 10.27 5.78
CA PHE A 252 -5.50 11.03 7.03
C PHE A 252 -6.06 12.45 6.81
N LEU A 253 -5.50 13.18 5.83
CA LEU A 253 -5.94 14.56 5.52
C LEU A 253 -7.37 14.61 4.96
N CYS A 254 -7.82 13.54 4.30
CA CYS A 254 -9.19 13.39 3.82
C CYS A 254 -10.18 12.89 4.90
N GLY A 255 -9.72 12.61 6.12
CA GLY A 255 -10.55 12.10 7.20
C GLY A 255 -10.97 10.63 7.06
N ASN A 256 -10.28 9.83 6.24
CA ASN A 256 -10.61 8.43 5.99
C ASN A 256 -9.96 7.45 6.99
N LEU A 257 -9.11 7.94 7.90
CA LEU A 257 -8.39 7.11 8.89
C LEU A 257 -8.72 7.48 10.34
N LEU A 258 -9.63 8.43 10.54
CA LEU A 258 -10.02 8.93 11.88
C LEU A 258 -11.46 8.57 12.17
#